data_9269e9d526809fefeb47b1adb86c4cc9
#
_entry.id   9269e9d526809fefeb47b1adb86c4cc9
#
_cell.length_a   1.000
_cell.length_b   1.000
_cell.length_c   1.000
_cell.angle_alpha   90.00
_cell.angle_beta   90.00
_cell.angle_gamma   90.00
#
_symmetry.space_group_name_H-M   'P 1'
#
loop_
_entity.id
_entity.type
_entity.pdbx_description
1 polymer ?
#
loop_
_entity_poly.entity_id
_entity_poly.type
_entity_poly.pdbx_seq_one_letter_code
_entity_poly.pdbx_strand_id
1 'polypeptide(L)'
;MKKICLLFVAMFCTLVMFAQSDGVNTTSNDTVVGDDGYICVNYETWPEFPGGQQELLKYIQENLIYPKQALKKQIQGRSICQFIVEKDGSISHIRVVRSSGNKSLDRAAIRVIKTMPKWTPGRLQGKIIRTTYALPVNFRIPNIEK
;
A
#
# COMPACT_ATOMS: atom_id res chain seq x y z
N MET A 1 -50.33 21.01 13.34
CA MET A 1 -48.84 20.94 13.39
C MET A 1 -48.27 19.55 13.48
N LYS A 2 -48.97 18.55 13.98
CA LYS A 2 -48.43 17.15 14.03
C LYS A 2 -48.40 16.41 12.69
N LYS A 3 -49.10 16.87 11.67
CA LYS A 3 -49.14 16.20 10.34
C LYS A 3 -47.99 16.61 9.41
N ILE A 4 -47.29 17.68 9.67
CA ILE A 4 -46.17 18.16 8.83
C ILE A 4 -44.87 17.44 9.17
N CYS A 5 -44.66 17.04 10.43
CA CYS A 5 -43.51 16.27 10.84
C CYS A 5 -43.48 14.84 10.25
N LEU A 6 -44.65 14.22 10.04
CA LEU A 6 -44.77 12.88 9.48
C LEU A 6 -44.41 12.84 7.98
N LEU A 7 -44.68 13.90 7.24
CA LEU A 7 -44.33 14.00 5.82
C LEU A 7 -42.82 14.26 5.63
N PHE A 8 -42.18 14.98 6.53
CA PHE A 8 -40.74 15.21 6.47
C PHE A 8 -39.92 13.98 6.83
N VAL A 9 -40.40 13.15 7.77
CA VAL A 9 -39.74 11.89 8.13
C VAL A 9 -39.87 10.86 7.00
N ALA A 10 -41.00 10.80 6.33
CA ALA A 10 -41.20 9.91 5.19
C ALA A 10 -40.36 10.32 3.97
N MET A 11 -40.19 11.62 3.74
CA MET A 11 -39.38 12.13 2.64
C MET A 11 -37.85 11.97 2.88
N PHE A 12 -37.42 12.02 4.14
CA PHE A 12 -36.02 11.78 4.50
C PHE A 12 -35.66 10.28 4.43
N CYS A 13 -36.62 9.40 4.73
CA CYS A 13 -36.41 7.95 4.63
C CYS A 13 -36.33 7.47 3.18
N THR A 14 -37.01 8.12 2.24
CA THR A 14 -36.94 7.76 0.82
C THR A 14 -35.66 8.27 0.13
N LEU A 15 -35.03 9.34 0.66
CA LEU A 15 -33.79 9.87 0.10
C LEU A 15 -32.55 9.03 0.53
N VAL A 16 -32.63 8.36 1.68
CA VAL A 16 -31.55 7.47 2.17
C VAL A 16 -31.57 6.11 1.46
N MET A 17 -32.72 5.68 0.93
CA MET A 17 -32.85 4.41 0.24
C MET A 17 -32.34 4.43 -1.21
N PHE A 18 -32.06 5.60 -1.78
CA PHE A 18 -31.61 5.71 -3.18
C PHE A 18 -30.06 5.80 -3.32
N ALA A 19 -29.32 5.76 -2.21
CA ALA A 19 -27.86 5.75 -2.22
C ALA A 19 -27.27 4.33 -1.98
N GLN A 20 -28.07 3.27 -2.11
CA GLN A 20 -27.64 1.88 -1.99
C GLN A 20 -27.97 1.10 -3.24
N SER A 21 -27.39 1.49 -4.37
CA SER A 21 -27.30 0.62 -5.51
C SER A 21 -25.88 0.69 -6.09
N ASP A 22 -24.94 0.15 -5.35
CA ASP A 22 -23.81 -0.52 -5.95
C ASP A 22 -23.46 -1.67 -5.00
N GLY A 23 -23.77 -2.86 -5.48
CA GLY A 23 -23.65 -4.09 -4.73
C GLY A 23 -22.22 -4.36 -4.31
N VAL A 24 -21.95 -4.07 -3.07
CA VAL A 24 -20.91 -4.79 -2.34
C VAL A 24 -21.65 -5.69 -1.36
N ASN A 25 -21.87 -6.92 -1.76
CA ASN A 25 -22.26 -7.98 -0.86
C ASN A 25 -21.18 -8.11 0.21
N THR A 26 -21.38 -7.44 1.33
CA THR A 26 -20.61 -7.69 2.54
C THR A 26 -21.11 -8.98 3.17
N THR A 27 -20.71 -10.09 2.60
CA THR A 27 -20.79 -11.37 3.30
C THR A 27 -19.44 -11.54 4.00
N SER A 28 -19.46 -11.56 5.29
CA SER A 28 -18.38 -11.83 6.23
C SER A 28 -17.56 -13.05 5.80
N ASN A 29 -16.56 -12.82 5.01
CA ASN A 29 -15.37 -13.59 4.64
C ASN A 29 -14.80 -13.00 3.35
N ASP A 30 -14.48 -11.69 3.36
CA ASP A 30 -14.01 -10.97 2.17
C ASP A 30 -12.60 -11.40 1.81
N THR A 31 -12.56 -12.51 1.10
CA THR A 31 -11.42 -12.92 0.32
C THR A 31 -11.60 -12.33 -1.07
N VAL A 32 -11.06 -11.16 -1.34
CA VAL A 32 -10.98 -10.64 -2.71
C VAL A 32 -9.78 -11.28 -3.37
N VAL A 33 -10.03 -12.23 -4.24
CA VAL A 33 -9.00 -12.81 -5.10
C VAL A 33 -8.75 -11.82 -6.22
N GLY A 34 -7.62 -11.11 -6.16
CA GLY A 34 -7.15 -10.32 -7.31
C GLY A 34 -6.81 -11.26 -8.48
N ASP A 35 -6.87 -10.73 -9.70
CA ASP A 35 -6.61 -11.45 -10.96
C ASP A 35 -5.23 -12.15 -11.01
N ASP A 36 -4.36 -11.86 -10.05
CA ASP A 36 -3.02 -12.43 -9.87
C ASP A 36 -2.95 -13.49 -8.75
N GLY A 37 -4.08 -13.97 -8.26
CA GLY A 37 -4.13 -15.01 -7.21
C GLY A 37 -3.74 -14.52 -5.80
N TYR A 38 -3.69 -13.22 -5.58
CA TYR A 38 -3.44 -12.63 -4.27
C TYR A 38 -4.75 -12.34 -3.55
N ILE A 39 -4.85 -12.81 -2.33
CA ILE A 39 -6.01 -12.64 -1.47
C ILE A 39 -5.82 -11.32 -0.71
N CYS A 40 -6.61 -10.30 -1.02
CA CYS A 40 -6.73 -9.10 -0.19
C CYS A 40 -7.66 -9.42 0.97
N VAL A 41 -7.13 -9.72 2.13
CA VAL A 41 -7.91 -9.98 3.35
C VAL A 41 -7.84 -8.76 4.27
N ASN A 42 -8.89 -8.54 5.04
CA ASN A 42 -8.82 -7.67 6.19
C ASN A 42 -7.89 -8.30 7.22
N TYR A 43 -6.64 -7.85 7.26
CA TYR A 43 -5.66 -8.33 8.23
C TYR A 43 -6.00 -7.82 9.63
N GLU A 44 -5.89 -8.68 10.63
CA GLU A 44 -5.92 -8.24 12.02
C GLU A 44 -4.69 -7.40 12.35
N THR A 45 -3.54 -7.81 11.82
CA THR A 45 -2.30 -7.06 11.87
C THR A 45 -1.63 -7.03 10.51
N TRP A 46 -1.25 -5.84 10.10
CA TRP A 46 -0.49 -5.62 8.87
C TRP A 46 0.97 -6.07 9.03
N PRO A 47 1.65 -6.45 7.94
CA PRO A 47 3.08 -6.68 8.01
C PRO A 47 3.80 -5.37 8.36
N GLU A 48 4.80 -5.47 9.20
CA GLU A 48 5.53 -4.31 9.72
C GLU A 48 7.03 -4.47 9.57
N PHE A 49 7.69 -3.37 9.18
CA PHE A 49 9.14 -3.30 9.17
C PHE A 49 9.70 -3.31 10.62
N PRO A 50 10.84 -3.96 10.89
CA PRO A 50 11.47 -3.91 12.21
C PRO A 50 11.68 -2.47 12.68
N GLY A 51 11.08 -2.11 13.83
CA GLY A 51 11.10 -0.75 14.35
C GLY A 51 9.99 0.17 13.81
N GLY A 52 9.09 -0.34 12.96
CA GLY A 52 7.92 0.38 12.48
C GLY A 52 8.15 1.28 11.27
N GLN A 53 7.15 2.10 10.97
CA GLN A 53 7.12 2.95 9.78
C GLN A 53 8.26 3.98 9.74
N GLN A 54 8.66 4.52 10.88
CA GLN A 54 9.72 5.52 10.94
C GLN A 54 11.08 4.91 10.59
N GLU A 55 11.38 3.73 11.12
CA GLU A 55 12.62 3.02 10.80
C GLU A 55 12.65 2.56 9.34
N LEU A 56 11.49 2.20 8.76
CA LEU A 56 11.38 1.91 7.34
C LEU A 56 11.78 3.11 6.47
N LEU A 57 11.26 4.29 6.79
CA LEU A 57 11.59 5.52 6.05
C LEU A 57 13.07 5.87 6.18
N LYS A 58 13.61 5.77 7.37
CA LYS A 58 15.04 5.98 7.65
C LYS A 58 15.90 4.97 6.88
N TYR A 59 15.55 3.68 6.93
CA TYR A 59 16.25 2.65 6.18
C TYR A 59 16.30 2.94 4.68
N ILE A 60 15.16 3.37 4.10
CA ILE A 60 15.09 3.74 2.69
C ILE A 60 16.03 4.93 2.41
N GLN A 61 16.01 5.97 3.23
CA GLN A 61 16.87 7.16 3.06
C GLN A 61 18.35 6.81 3.11
N GLU A 62 18.74 5.92 4.00
CA GLU A 62 20.14 5.52 4.19
C GLU A 62 20.65 4.54 3.11
N ASN A 63 19.77 3.66 2.63
CA ASN A 63 20.15 2.57 1.72
C ASN A 63 19.72 2.80 0.26
N LEU A 64 18.93 3.82 -0.03
CA LEU A 64 18.50 4.15 -1.38
C LEU A 64 19.63 4.77 -2.19
N ILE A 65 20.20 4.00 -3.11
CA ILE A 65 21.25 4.49 -3.99
C ILE A 65 20.61 5.18 -5.19
N TYR A 66 20.80 6.49 -5.27
CA TYR A 66 20.35 7.27 -6.43
C TYR A 66 21.20 6.95 -7.66
N PRO A 67 20.59 6.54 -8.80
CA PRO A 67 21.35 6.22 -10.01
C PRO A 67 22.08 7.47 -10.54
N LYS A 68 23.39 7.35 -10.79
CA LYS A 68 24.25 8.46 -11.26
C LYS A 68 23.71 9.17 -12.51
N GLN A 69 23.16 8.40 -13.45
CA GLN A 69 22.58 8.94 -14.68
C GLN A 69 21.31 9.75 -14.42
N ALA A 70 20.45 9.29 -13.52
CA ALA A 70 19.25 10.01 -13.14
C ALA A 70 19.58 11.28 -12.34
N LEU A 71 20.61 11.21 -11.49
CA LEU A 71 21.11 12.35 -10.73
C LEU A 71 21.69 13.45 -11.66
N LYS A 72 22.52 13.06 -12.64
CA LYS A 72 23.07 14.01 -13.63
C LYS A 72 22.01 14.71 -14.48
N LYS A 73 20.92 14.00 -14.78
CA LYS A 73 19.80 14.53 -15.56
C LYS A 73 18.72 15.17 -14.69
N GLN A 74 18.93 15.24 -13.39
CA GLN A 74 17.97 15.76 -12.40
C GLN A 74 16.59 15.10 -12.50
N ILE A 75 16.55 13.81 -12.83
CA ILE A 75 15.31 13.05 -12.95
C ILE A 75 14.85 12.64 -11.57
N GLN A 76 13.69 13.11 -11.17
CA GLN A 76 12.99 12.76 -9.93
C GLN A 76 11.73 11.97 -10.23
N GLY A 77 11.21 11.26 -9.27
CA GLY A 77 9.97 10.51 -9.44
C GLY A 77 9.61 9.66 -8.24
N ARG A 78 8.47 9.01 -8.35
CA ARG A 78 7.95 8.09 -7.33
C ARG A 78 7.68 6.73 -7.97
N SER A 79 8.29 5.71 -7.44
CA SER A 79 8.05 4.33 -7.83
C SER A 79 7.21 3.64 -6.74
N ILE A 80 6.17 2.92 -7.12
CA ILE A 80 5.41 2.09 -6.19
C ILE A 80 5.77 0.65 -6.47
N CYS A 81 6.39 0.01 -5.49
CA CYS A 81 6.76 -1.39 -5.55
C CYS A 81 5.84 -2.22 -4.66
N GLN A 82 5.39 -3.34 -5.18
CA GLN A 82 4.63 -4.34 -4.44
C GLN A 82 5.48 -5.56 -4.20
N PHE A 83 5.36 -6.15 -3.03
CA PHE A 83 6.05 -7.37 -2.67
C PHE A 83 5.24 -8.19 -1.67
N ILE A 84 5.61 -9.43 -1.48
CA ILE A 84 4.99 -10.32 -0.51
C ILE A 84 5.91 -10.43 0.70
N VAL A 85 5.33 -10.24 1.89
CA VAL A 85 5.97 -10.60 3.15
C VAL A 85 5.56 -12.04 3.47
N GLU A 86 6.52 -12.94 3.45
CA GLU A 86 6.31 -14.35 3.72
C GLU A 86 6.04 -14.60 5.21
N LYS A 87 5.59 -15.81 5.55
CA LYS A 87 5.30 -16.19 6.95
C LYS A 87 6.52 -16.10 7.87
N ASP A 88 7.72 -16.27 7.33
CA ASP A 88 8.99 -16.13 8.05
C ASP A 88 9.52 -14.68 8.08
N GLY A 89 8.79 -13.72 7.49
CA GLY A 89 9.16 -12.33 7.39
C GLY A 89 10.04 -11.96 6.19
N SER A 90 10.47 -12.93 5.39
CA SER A 90 11.26 -12.67 4.17
C SER A 90 10.40 -12.00 3.09
N ILE A 91 11.06 -11.26 2.20
CA ILE A 91 10.39 -10.55 1.10
C ILE A 91 10.56 -11.36 -0.18
N SER A 92 9.45 -11.54 -0.90
CA SER A 92 9.42 -12.23 -2.18
C SER A 92 8.55 -11.48 -3.20
N HIS A 93 8.59 -11.93 -4.46
CA HIS A 93 7.73 -11.42 -5.55
C HIS A 93 7.72 -9.88 -5.66
N ILE A 94 8.91 -9.26 -5.65
CA ILE A 94 9.05 -7.81 -5.78
C ILE A 94 8.77 -7.39 -7.21
N ARG A 95 7.79 -6.51 -7.40
CA ARG A 95 7.44 -5.94 -8.70
C ARG A 95 7.14 -4.44 -8.61
N VAL A 96 7.35 -3.70 -9.69
CA VAL A 96 6.94 -2.32 -9.81
C VAL A 96 5.51 -2.29 -10.33
N VAL A 97 4.57 -1.79 -9.53
CA VAL A 97 3.16 -1.64 -9.92
C VAL A 97 2.88 -0.27 -10.51
N ARG A 98 3.67 0.72 -10.13
CA ARG A 98 3.66 2.06 -10.73
C ARG A 98 5.08 2.56 -10.92
N SER A 99 5.47 2.76 -12.18
CA SER A 99 6.78 3.26 -12.53
C SER A 99 6.95 4.74 -12.17
N SER A 100 8.17 5.11 -11.81
CA SER A 100 8.58 6.50 -11.64
C SER A 100 8.69 7.28 -12.96
N GLY A 101 8.54 6.60 -14.10
CA GLY A 101 8.84 7.13 -15.42
C GLY A 101 10.29 6.92 -15.88
N ASN A 102 11.14 6.38 -15.02
CA ASN A 102 12.53 6.10 -15.32
C ASN A 102 12.95 4.72 -14.83
N LYS A 103 13.36 3.84 -15.75
CA LYS A 103 13.77 2.46 -15.46
C LYS A 103 14.93 2.36 -14.46
N SER A 104 15.82 3.34 -14.41
CA SER A 104 16.95 3.34 -13.48
C SER A 104 16.48 3.56 -12.03
N LEU A 105 15.51 4.47 -11.85
CA LEU A 105 14.88 4.71 -10.55
C LEU A 105 14.09 3.48 -10.09
N ASP A 106 13.32 2.87 -10.98
CA ASP A 106 12.55 1.67 -10.66
C ASP A 106 13.44 0.49 -10.23
N ARG A 107 14.58 0.30 -10.90
CA ARG A 107 15.58 -0.70 -10.50
C ARG A 107 16.21 -0.39 -9.14
N ALA A 108 16.46 0.89 -8.85
CA ALA A 108 16.98 1.30 -7.54
C ALA A 108 15.98 1.03 -6.43
N ALA A 109 14.68 1.26 -6.67
CA ALA A 109 13.62 0.93 -5.74
C ALA A 109 13.55 -0.58 -5.44
N ILE A 110 13.59 -1.42 -6.47
CA ILE A 110 13.63 -2.88 -6.29
C ILE A 110 14.87 -3.30 -5.49
N ARG A 111 16.04 -2.70 -5.76
CA ARG A 111 17.29 -3.02 -5.09
C ARG A 111 17.22 -2.74 -3.59
N VAL A 112 16.71 -1.57 -3.18
CA VAL A 112 16.60 -1.25 -1.75
C VAL A 112 15.64 -2.18 -1.03
N ILE A 113 14.55 -2.59 -1.67
CA ILE A 113 13.61 -3.55 -1.09
C ILE A 113 14.24 -4.93 -0.90
N LYS A 114 15.03 -5.39 -1.87
CA LYS A 114 15.73 -6.68 -1.78
C LYS A 114 16.74 -6.77 -0.63
N THR A 115 17.27 -5.65 -0.18
CA THR A 115 18.25 -5.60 0.92
C THR A 115 17.62 -5.40 2.28
N MET A 116 16.29 -5.26 2.36
CA MET A 116 15.59 -5.08 3.64
C MET A 116 15.73 -6.30 4.55
N PRO A 117 15.79 -6.08 5.88
CA PRO A 117 15.76 -7.17 6.84
C PRO A 117 14.39 -7.86 6.85
N LYS A 118 14.28 -8.94 7.61
CA LYS A 118 13.00 -9.63 7.77
C LYS A 118 11.97 -8.75 8.44
N TRP A 119 10.77 -8.77 7.88
CA TRP A 119 9.60 -8.06 8.40
C TRP A 119 8.86 -8.90 9.43
N THR A 120 8.05 -8.27 10.26
CA THR A 120 7.02 -8.95 11.03
C THR A 120 5.88 -9.27 10.09
N PRO A 121 5.53 -10.57 9.90
CA PRO A 121 4.46 -10.95 8.98
C PRO A 121 3.09 -10.54 9.50
N GLY A 122 2.14 -10.35 8.59
CA GLY A 122 0.76 -10.09 8.94
C GLY A 122 0.07 -11.28 9.59
N ARG A 123 -1.03 -11.02 10.31
CA ARG A 123 -1.85 -12.04 10.96
C ARG A 123 -3.31 -11.90 10.59
N LEU A 124 -3.97 -13.04 10.51
CA LEU A 124 -5.41 -13.17 10.33
C LEU A 124 -5.92 -14.31 11.22
N GLN A 125 -6.93 -14.03 12.05
CA GLN A 125 -7.47 -15.00 13.02
C GLN A 125 -6.38 -15.66 13.89
N GLY A 126 -5.45 -14.84 14.37
CA GLY A 126 -4.31 -15.28 15.18
C GLY A 126 -3.24 -16.09 14.45
N LYS A 127 -3.43 -16.40 13.16
CA LYS A 127 -2.47 -17.16 12.35
C LYS A 127 -1.58 -16.24 11.54
N ILE A 128 -0.31 -16.58 11.43
CA ILE A 128 0.65 -15.89 10.57
C ILE A 128 0.34 -16.25 9.11
N ILE A 129 0.21 -15.24 8.27
CA ILE A 129 -0.12 -15.39 6.85
C ILE A 129 0.88 -14.66 5.95
N ARG A 130 0.92 -15.05 4.69
CA ARG A 130 1.59 -14.28 3.64
C ARG A 130 0.77 -13.03 3.36
N THR A 131 1.43 -11.89 3.29
CA THR A 131 0.75 -10.61 3.07
C THR A 131 1.39 -9.84 1.95
N THR A 132 0.58 -9.17 1.14
CA THR A 132 1.05 -8.26 0.11
C THR A 132 1.21 -6.86 0.69
N TYR A 133 2.32 -6.21 0.39
CA TYR A 133 2.60 -4.84 0.81
C TYR A 133 2.99 -3.98 -0.39
N ALA A 134 2.47 -2.75 -0.46
CA ALA A 134 2.81 -1.78 -1.49
C ALA A 134 3.58 -0.61 -0.86
N LEU A 135 4.81 -0.40 -1.29
CA LEU A 135 5.71 0.60 -0.76
C LEU A 135 6.01 1.68 -1.80
N PRO A 136 5.64 2.94 -1.53
CA PRO A 136 6.07 4.06 -2.36
C PRO A 136 7.52 4.45 -2.04
N VAL A 137 8.39 4.44 -3.05
CA VAL A 137 9.76 4.91 -2.97
C VAL A 137 9.87 6.24 -3.71
N ASN A 138 10.14 7.30 -2.99
CA ASN A 138 10.26 8.64 -3.54
C ASN A 138 11.73 8.99 -3.83
N PHE A 139 12.00 9.36 -5.07
CA PHE A 139 13.30 9.86 -5.50
C PHE A 139 13.25 11.38 -5.60
N ARG A 140 13.84 12.05 -4.64
CA ARG A 140 13.98 13.51 -4.61
C ARG A 140 15.44 13.88 -4.55
N ILE A 141 15.83 14.88 -5.31
CA ILE A 141 17.16 15.48 -5.22
C ILE A 141 17.07 16.56 -4.14
N PRO A 142 17.92 16.51 -3.11
CA PRO A 142 17.93 17.58 -2.12
C PRO A 142 18.23 18.90 -2.83
N ASN A 143 17.39 19.91 -2.64
CA ASN A 143 17.71 21.27 -3.06
C ASN A 143 18.91 21.70 -2.24
N ILE A 144 20.07 21.74 -2.87
CA ILE A 144 21.23 22.43 -2.32
C ILE A 144 20.93 23.90 -2.54
N GLU A 145 20.31 24.55 -1.58
CA GLU A 145 20.29 26.01 -1.55
C GLU A 145 21.76 26.49 -1.55
N LYS A 146 22.10 27.20 -2.62
CA LYS A 146 23.40 27.86 -2.72
C LYS A 146 23.40 29.11 -1.85
#